data_6f9c297b643a651b99a16798bc77cfa8
#
_entry.id   6f9c297b643a651b99a16798bc77cfa8
#
_cell.length_a   1.000
_cell.length_b   1.000
_cell.length_c   1.000
_cell.angle_alpha   90.00
_cell.angle_beta   90.00
_cell.angle_gamma   90.00
#
_symmetry.space_group_name_H-M   'P 1'
#
loop_
_entity.id
_entity.type
_entity.pdbx_description
1 polymer ?
#
loop_
_entity_poly.entity_id
_entity_poly.type
_entity_poly.pdbx_seq_one_letter_code
_entity_poly.pdbx_strand_id
1 'polypeptide(L)'
;MTAKRIPATVRLEAILAEVENNGHASVSDIAERLGVSEMTIRRDMDKLGAEGHVVRTHGGAHSNDDLRSKASEMIEPSVENRATRNRSEKKRIAASAVRLIEPRSTVAIDVGTTCFELASLISDSTVHIVCASLPIQRVLAKNQMQIYAPCGRIAGADPSTVGAQTVAYLRDFRFEIAFLAVAGITEDGLFDYSFEDAEIKKTLAMQAHSRVLMLDSSKVGKSSAVRVMGFDSIDVLITDAPLPPEMAAVLADLNVDVVLAP
;
A
#
# COMPACT_ATOMS: atom_id res chain seq x y z
N MET A 1 4.46 -56.21 -6.12
CA MET A 1 5.33 -55.01 -5.94
C MET A 1 4.80 -54.26 -4.74
N THR A 2 5.48 -54.28 -3.60
CA THR A 2 5.08 -53.59 -2.38
C THR A 2 5.31 -52.09 -2.56
N ALA A 3 4.23 -51.31 -2.55
CA ALA A 3 4.31 -49.86 -2.62
C ALA A 3 5.20 -49.32 -1.47
N LYS A 4 6.26 -48.64 -1.83
CA LYS A 4 7.23 -48.06 -0.89
C LYS A 4 6.46 -47.00 -0.08
N ARG A 5 6.27 -47.28 1.22
CA ARG A 5 5.52 -46.40 2.13
C ARG A 5 6.33 -45.14 2.36
N ILE A 6 5.91 -44.00 1.78
CA ILE A 6 6.57 -42.70 1.99
C ILE A 6 6.37 -42.28 3.45
N PRO A 7 7.46 -41.94 4.17
CA PRO A 7 7.38 -41.48 5.56
C PRO A 7 6.48 -40.22 5.72
N ALA A 8 5.82 -40.10 6.87
CA ALA A 8 4.94 -38.96 7.13
C ALA A 8 5.70 -37.63 7.08
N THR A 9 6.92 -37.58 7.59
CA THR A 9 7.78 -36.38 7.54
C THR A 9 8.00 -35.86 6.12
N VAL A 10 8.32 -36.75 5.18
CA VAL A 10 8.52 -36.37 3.76
C VAL A 10 7.24 -35.86 3.13
N ARG A 11 6.07 -36.41 3.49
CA ARG A 11 4.79 -35.95 2.99
C ARG A 11 4.42 -34.59 3.55
N LEU A 12 4.64 -34.36 4.85
CA LEU A 12 4.40 -33.06 5.50
C LEU A 12 5.29 -31.97 4.92
N GLU A 13 6.58 -32.27 4.71
CA GLU A 13 7.52 -31.35 4.05
C GLU A 13 7.11 -31.02 2.62
N ALA A 14 6.63 -32.03 1.84
CA ALA A 14 6.15 -31.79 0.49
C ALA A 14 4.89 -30.92 0.43
N ILE A 15 3.98 -31.05 1.41
CA ILE A 15 2.79 -30.18 1.54
C ILE A 15 3.21 -28.76 1.86
N LEU A 16 4.11 -28.57 2.85
CA LEU A 16 4.59 -27.24 3.25
C LEU A 16 5.32 -26.54 2.10
N ALA A 17 6.23 -27.24 1.41
CA ALA A 17 6.96 -26.69 0.26
C ALA A 17 6.01 -26.27 -0.88
N GLU A 18 4.95 -27.04 -1.13
CA GLU A 18 3.93 -26.67 -2.14
C GLU A 18 3.18 -25.41 -1.75
N VAL A 19 2.77 -25.31 -0.47
CA VAL A 19 2.08 -24.15 0.07
C VAL A 19 3.00 -22.93 0.08
N GLU A 20 4.28 -23.08 0.42
CA GLU A 20 5.27 -21.98 0.41
C GLU A 20 5.54 -21.45 -1.02
N ASN A 21 5.65 -22.35 -2.01
CA ASN A 21 5.99 -21.97 -3.38
C ASN A 21 4.79 -21.44 -4.19
N ASN A 22 3.59 -22.01 -3.96
CA ASN A 22 2.41 -21.76 -4.80
C ASN A 22 1.25 -21.11 -4.04
N GLY A 23 1.41 -20.81 -2.73
CA GLY A 23 0.37 -20.24 -1.87
C GLY A 23 -0.71 -21.27 -1.47
N HIS A 24 -0.83 -22.39 -2.18
CA HIS A 24 -1.82 -23.45 -1.91
C HIS A 24 -1.29 -24.85 -2.27
N ALA A 25 -1.87 -25.88 -1.65
CA ALA A 25 -1.63 -27.27 -1.99
C ALA A 25 -2.97 -28.00 -2.18
N SER A 26 -3.16 -28.64 -3.33
CA SER A 26 -4.33 -29.48 -3.62
C SER A 26 -4.12 -30.90 -3.06
N VAL A 27 -5.17 -31.48 -2.49
CA VAL A 27 -5.13 -32.88 -1.99
C VAL A 27 -4.87 -33.86 -3.13
N SER A 28 -5.54 -33.68 -4.26
CA SER A 28 -5.40 -34.57 -5.43
C SER A 28 -3.98 -34.55 -6.00
N ASP A 29 -3.44 -33.34 -6.22
CA ASP A 29 -2.15 -33.16 -6.89
C ASP A 29 -1.00 -33.70 -6.03
N ILE A 30 -1.04 -33.45 -4.72
CA ILE A 30 -0.05 -34.01 -3.78
C ILE A 30 -0.18 -35.54 -3.67
N ALA A 31 -1.41 -36.06 -3.64
CA ALA A 31 -1.65 -37.50 -3.55
C ALA A 31 -1.12 -38.22 -4.79
N GLU A 32 -1.37 -37.67 -5.99
CA GLU A 32 -0.88 -38.22 -7.27
C GLU A 32 0.64 -38.15 -7.34
N ARG A 33 1.24 -37.01 -7.05
CA ARG A 33 2.69 -36.80 -7.08
C ARG A 33 3.46 -37.73 -6.13
N LEU A 34 2.90 -37.99 -4.94
CA LEU A 34 3.53 -38.82 -3.93
C LEU A 34 3.09 -40.29 -4.00
N GLY A 35 2.15 -40.67 -4.88
CA GLY A 35 1.67 -42.04 -5.03
C GLY A 35 0.97 -42.57 -3.77
N VAL A 36 0.28 -41.72 -3.02
CA VAL A 36 -0.48 -42.06 -1.81
C VAL A 36 -1.97 -41.74 -1.97
N SER A 37 -2.82 -42.27 -1.07
CA SER A 37 -4.24 -41.96 -1.12
C SER A 37 -4.53 -40.52 -0.69
N GLU A 38 -5.54 -39.90 -1.31
CA GLU A 38 -6.05 -38.58 -0.88
C GLU A 38 -6.39 -38.53 0.62
N MET A 39 -6.93 -39.61 1.16
CA MET A 39 -7.25 -39.71 2.59
C MET A 39 -6.01 -39.57 3.46
N THR A 40 -4.84 -40.07 3.00
CA THR A 40 -3.57 -39.90 3.70
C THR A 40 -3.15 -38.43 3.71
N ILE A 41 -3.22 -37.77 2.53
CA ILE A 41 -2.89 -36.34 2.42
C ILE A 41 -3.86 -35.47 3.21
N ARG A 42 -5.15 -35.77 3.21
CA ARG A 42 -6.14 -35.06 4.03
C ARG A 42 -5.79 -35.09 5.52
N ARG A 43 -5.41 -36.27 6.06
CA ARG A 43 -4.96 -36.41 7.45
C ARG A 43 -3.66 -35.66 7.74
N ASP A 44 -2.71 -35.69 6.82
CA ASP A 44 -1.45 -34.96 6.95
C ASP A 44 -1.71 -33.43 6.94
N MET A 45 -2.58 -32.94 6.06
CA MET A 45 -2.99 -31.54 6.04
C MET A 45 -3.83 -31.14 7.27
N ASP A 46 -4.69 -32.03 7.79
CA ASP A 46 -5.44 -31.77 9.04
C ASP A 46 -4.48 -31.63 10.22
N LYS A 47 -3.41 -32.44 10.27
CA LYS A 47 -2.35 -32.31 11.26
C LYS A 47 -1.64 -30.96 11.17
N LEU A 48 -1.19 -30.58 9.97
CA LEU A 48 -0.54 -29.28 9.73
C LEU A 48 -1.46 -28.10 10.05
N GLY A 49 -2.76 -28.26 9.81
CA GLY A 49 -3.77 -27.27 10.17
C GLY A 49 -3.94 -27.13 11.68
N ALA A 50 -3.98 -28.26 12.41
CA ALA A 50 -4.07 -28.26 13.88
C ALA A 50 -2.81 -27.68 14.54
N GLU A 51 -1.65 -27.86 13.93
CA GLU A 51 -0.36 -27.29 14.35
C GLU A 51 -0.18 -25.82 13.91
N GLY A 52 -1.14 -25.27 13.13
CA GLY A 52 -1.14 -23.87 12.69
C GLY A 52 -0.18 -23.56 11.54
N HIS A 53 0.34 -24.56 10.85
CA HIS A 53 1.25 -24.37 9.72
C HIS A 53 0.54 -24.04 8.42
N VAL A 54 -0.72 -24.48 8.23
CA VAL A 54 -1.54 -24.23 7.05
C VAL A 54 -2.99 -24.00 7.44
N VAL A 55 -3.77 -23.38 6.55
CA VAL A 55 -5.23 -23.23 6.68
C VAL A 55 -5.93 -24.27 5.80
N ARG A 56 -6.81 -25.08 6.40
CA ARG A 56 -7.55 -26.12 5.70
C ARG A 56 -8.71 -25.55 4.88
N THR A 57 -8.87 -26.08 3.66
CA THR A 57 -10.03 -25.86 2.79
C THR A 57 -10.61 -27.22 2.36
N HIS A 58 -11.80 -27.20 1.71
CA HIS A 58 -12.47 -28.45 1.28
C HIS A 58 -11.64 -29.31 0.32
N GLY A 59 -10.78 -28.69 -0.51
CA GLY A 59 -9.97 -29.38 -1.53
C GLY A 59 -8.47 -29.43 -1.26
N GLY A 60 -7.98 -28.80 -0.15
CA GLY A 60 -6.55 -28.67 0.06
C GLY A 60 -6.16 -27.92 1.31
N ALA A 61 -5.05 -27.22 1.24
CA ALA A 61 -4.57 -26.32 2.26
C ALA A 61 -3.94 -25.07 1.59
N HIS A 62 -4.08 -23.92 2.25
CA HIS A 62 -3.42 -22.66 1.87
C HIS A 62 -2.37 -22.27 2.89
N SER A 63 -1.48 -21.38 2.48
CA SER A 63 -0.55 -20.74 3.40
C SER A 63 -1.33 -20.03 4.52
N ASN A 64 -0.83 -20.16 5.74
CA ASN A 64 -1.32 -19.37 6.86
C ASN A 64 -1.04 -17.87 6.62
N ASP A 65 -0.13 -17.56 5.68
CA ASP A 65 0.21 -16.20 5.29
C ASP A 65 -0.91 -15.51 4.50
N ASP A 66 -1.78 -16.23 3.78
CA ASP A 66 -2.91 -15.61 3.06
C ASP A 66 -3.98 -15.04 4.00
N LEU A 67 -4.29 -15.70 5.12
CA LEU A 67 -5.16 -15.13 6.15
C LEU A 67 -4.41 -14.13 7.05
N ARG A 68 -3.13 -14.37 7.29
CA ARG A 68 -2.26 -13.41 7.98
C ARG A 68 -1.94 -12.21 7.11
N SER A 69 -1.77 -12.36 5.79
CA SER A 69 -1.56 -11.24 4.88
C SER A 69 -2.81 -10.36 4.80
N LYS A 70 -4.00 -10.93 4.63
CA LYS A 70 -5.27 -10.17 4.67
C LYS A 70 -5.52 -9.51 6.01
N ALA A 71 -5.21 -10.18 7.13
CA ALA A 71 -5.29 -9.57 8.47
C ALA A 71 -4.18 -8.54 8.70
N SER A 72 -2.97 -8.75 8.14
CA SER A 72 -1.85 -7.80 8.24
C SER A 72 -2.01 -6.61 7.29
N GLU A 73 -2.75 -6.76 6.19
CA GLU A 73 -3.13 -5.64 5.30
C GLU A 73 -4.04 -4.63 6.01
N MET A 74 -4.74 -5.07 7.08
CA MET A 74 -5.57 -4.20 7.94
C MET A 74 -4.75 -3.48 9.03
N ILE A 75 -3.50 -3.88 9.26
CA ILE A 75 -2.63 -3.32 10.29
C ILE A 75 -1.55 -2.50 9.62
N GLU A 76 -1.46 -1.22 9.99
CA GLU A 76 -0.42 -0.34 9.46
C GLU A 76 0.98 -0.82 9.90
N PRO A 77 1.90 -1.14 8.95
CA PRO A 77 3.29 -1.45 9.30
C PRO A 77 4.00 -0.25 9.91
N SER A 78 5.00 -0.47 10.77
CA SER A 78 5.76 0.62 11.36
C SER A 78 6.38 1.54 10.28
N VAL A 79 6.57 2.81 10.62
CA VAL A 79 7.16 3.82 9.71
C VAL A 79 8.54 3.39 9.24
N GLU A 80 9.34 2.80 10.12
CA GLU A 80 10.69 2.29 9.81
C GLU A 80 10.63 1.20 8.73
N ASN A 81 9.70 0.24 8.87
CA ASN A 81 9.50 -0.81 7.89
C ASN A 81 8.99 -0.23 6.55
N ARG A 82 8.07 0.73 6.61
CA ARG A 82 7.57 1.40 5.42
C ARG A 82 8.64 2.26 4.74
N ALA A 83 9.52 2.91 5.51
CA ALA A 83 10.59 3.76 4.99
C ALA A 83 11.69 2.97 4.26
N THR A 84 12.00 1.75 4.72
CA THR A 84 13.02 0.89 4.11
C THR A 84 12.50 0.08 2.93
N ARG A 85 11.23 -0.34 2.98
CA ARG A 85 10.60 -1.14 1.92
C ARG A 85 10.42 -0.32 0.66
N ASN A 86 10.90 -0.85 -0.48
CA ASN A 86 10.79 -0.23 -1.81
C ASN A 86 11.27 1.23 -1.84
N ARG A 87 12.38 1.51 -1.11
CA ARG A 87 12.89 2.88 -1.00
C ARG A 87 13.42 3.42 -2.32
N SER A 88 14.03 2.57 -3.15
CA SER A 88 14.51 2.93 -4.49
C SER A 88 13.34 3.35 -5.39
N GLU A 89 12.26 2.59 -5.37
CA GLU A 89 11.03 2.83 -6.11
C GLU A 89 10.38 4.16 -5.70
N LYS A 90 10.23 4.38 -4.39
CA LYS A 90 9.71 5.64 -3.85
C LYS A 90 10.53 6.86 -4.25
N LYS A 91 11.85 6.73 -4.28
CA LYS A 91 12.74 7.82 -4.76
C LYS A 91 12.53 8.13 -6.23
N ARG A 92 12.35 7.12 -7.09
CA ARG A 92 12.06 7.31 -8.52
C ARG A 92 10.70 7.99 -8.72
N ILE A 93 9.67 7.52 -7.99
CA ILE A 93 8.34 8.13 -7.97
C ILE A 93 8.43 9.60 -7.52
N ALA A 94 9.13 9.88 -6.42
CA ALA A 94 9.33 11.23 -5.90
C ALA A 94 10.08 12.13 -6.90
N ALA A 95 11.09 11.59 -7.60
CA ALA A 95 11.83 12.31 -8.63
C ALA A 95 10.98 12.66 -9.87
N SER A 96 9.97 11.85 -10.19
CA SER A 96 8.98 12.17 -11.22
C SER A 96 7.98 13.20 -10.70
N ALA A 97 7.51 13.06 -9.45
CA ALA A 97 6.51 13.93 -8.84
C ALA A 97 7.02 15.38 -8.63
N VAL A 98 8.27 15.57 -8.20
CA VAL A 98 8.83 16.89 -7.94
C VAL A 98 8.85 17.79 -9.18
N ARG A 99 8.88 17.22 -10.39
CA ARG A 99 8.86 17.95 -11.66
C ARG A 99 7.51 18.59 -11.98
N LEU A 100 6.46 18.19 -11.28
CA LEU A 100 5.11 18.75 -11.42
C LEU A 100 4.90 19.99 -10.54
N ILE A 101 5.86 20.34 -9.69
CA ILE A 101 5.76 21.49 -8.81
C ILE A 101 6.22 22.73 -9.56
N GLU A 102 5.29 23.68 -9.74
CA GLU A 102 5.58 24.96 -10.35
C GLU A 102 6.11 25.97 -9.32
N PRO A 103 7.01 26.89 -9.72
CA PRO A 103 7.45 27.99 -8.85
C PRO A 103 6.26 28.83 -8.35
N ARG A 104 6.31 29.26 -7.09
CA ARG A 104 5.28 30.07 -6.42
C ARG A 104 3.92 29.41 -6.26
N SER A 105 3.83 28.10 -6.48
CA SER A 105 2.59 27.33 -6.26
C SER A 105 2.35 27.06 -4.77
N THR A 106 1.10 26.79 -4.42
CA THR A 106 0.69 26.25 -3.11
C THR A 106 0.47 24.76 -3.25
N VAL A 107 1.30 23.99 -2.56
CA VAL A 107 1.40 22.53 -2.68
C VAL A 107 0.95 21.85 -1.40
N ALA A 108 0.02 20.92 -1.50
CA ALA A 108 -0.32 20.02 -0.40
C ALA A 108 0.51 18.75 -0.47
N ILE A 109 1.09 18.33 0.65
CA ILE A 109 1.82 17.07 0.76
C ILE A 109 1.19 16.25 1.88
N ASP A 110 0.70 15.08 1.51
CA ASP A 110 0.10 14.12 2.43
C ASP A 110 1.14 13.43 3.33
N VAL A 111 0.68 12.62 4.27
CA VAL A 111 1.55 11.80 5.14
C VAL A 111 2.07 10.57 4.37
N GLY A 112 3.21 10.04 4.78
CA GLY A 112 3.73 8.78 4.29
C GLY A 112 5.14 8.84 3.73
N THR A 113 5.76 7.68 3.63
CA THR A 113 7.18 7.54 3.29
C THR A 113 7.51 7.93 1.84
N THR A 114 6.56 7.80 0.90
CA THR A 114 6.74 8.29 -0.49
C THR A 114 6.66 9.81 -0.54
N CYS A 115 5.72 10.41 0.20
CA CYS A 115 5.63 11.86 0.37
C CYS A 115 6.86 12.44 1.07
N PHE A 116 7.47 11.70 2.00
CA PHE A 116 8.73 12.10 2.64
C PHE A 116 9.89 12.15 1.64
N GLU A 117 10.01 11.17 0.74
CA GLU A 117 11.04 11.19 -0.32
C GLU A 117 10.80 12.38 -1.28
N LEU A 118 9.55 12.69 -1.65
CA LEU A 118 9.22 13.89 -2.42
C LEU A 118 9.65 15.18 -1.70
N ALA A 119 9.25 15.35 -0.45
CA ALA A 119 9.58 16.53 0.35
C ALA A 119 11.09 16.76 0.47
N SER A 120 11.88 15.68 0.49
CA SER A 120 13.34 15.73 0.55
C SER A 120 13.98 16.29 -0.72
N LEU A 121 13.27 16.30 -1.85
CA LEU A 121 13.75 16.81 -3.14
C LEU A 121 13.32 18.25 -3.43
N ILE A 122 12.37 18.79 -2.67
CA ILE A 122 11.90 20.17 -2.88
C ILE A 122 12.94 21.14 -2.36
N SER A 123 13.38 22.06 -3.22
CA SER A 123 14.40 23.07 -2.92
C SER A 123 14.04 24.49 -3.34
N ASP A 124 12.97 24.67 -4.10
CA ASP A 124 12.49 26.00 -4.50
C ASP A 124 11.75 26.68 -3.34
N SER A 125 12.39 27.65 -2.71
CA SER A 125 11.85 28.40 -1.56
C SER A 125 10.66 29.30 -1.88
N THR A 126 10.30 29.45 -3.18
CA THR A 126 9.11 30.21 -3.59
C THR A 126 7.81 29.38 -3.48
N VAL A 127 7.93 28.07 -3.30
CA VAL A 127 6.79 27.16 -3.13
C VAL A 127 6.25 27.23 -1.70
N HIS A 128 4.94 27.39 -1.57
CA HIS A 128 4.23 27.36 -0.29
C HIS A 128 3.73 25.93 -0.02
N ILE A 129 4.15 25.30 1.07
CA ILE A 129 3.83 23.90 1.35
C ILE A 129 2.88 23.80 2.53
N VAL A 130 1.78 23.10 2.36
CA VAL A 130 0.85 22.73 3.42
C VAL A 130 0.99 21.23 3.70
N CYS A 131 1.31 20.87 4.92
CA CYS A 131 1.57 19.47 5.29
C CYS A 131 1.23 19.20 6.75
N ALA A 132 0.47 18.13 7.01
CA ALA A 132 0.12 17.67 8.36
C ALA A 132 1.20 16.77 8.99
N SER A 133 2.09 16.16 8.21
CA SER A 133 3.12 15.21 8.68
C SER A 133 4.30 15.92 9.36
N LEU A 134 4.58 15.58 10.62
CA LEU A 134 5.70 16.14 11.37
C LEU A 134 7.08 15.78 10.79
N PRO A 135 7.32 14.51 10.35
CA PRO A 135 8.58 14.15 9.69
C PRO A 135 8.83 14.97 8.40
N ILE A 136 7.79 15.19 7.60
CA ILE A 136 7.88 15.99 6.36
C ILE A 136 8.14 17.45 6.68
N GLN A 137 7.42 18.05 7.63
CA GLN A 137 7.66 19.41 8.09
C GLN A 137 9.12 19.60 8.54
N ARG A 138 9.66 18.61 9.26
CA ARG A 138 11.05 18.65 9.73
C ARG A 138 12.07 18.67 8.59
N VAL A 139 11.88 17.88 7.53
CA VAL A 139 12.81 17.87 6.39
C VAL A 139 12.68 19.15 5.58
N LEU A 140 11.47 19.64 5.34
CA LEU A 140 11.24 20.89 4.64
C LEU A 140 11.81 22.11 5.38
N ALA A 141 11.68 22.14 6.72
CA ALA A 141 12.27 23.21 7.55
C ALA A 141 13.80 23.24 7.47
N LYS A 142 14.47 22.07 7.36
CA LYS A 142 15.92 22.02 7.12
C LYS A 142 16.29 22.61 5.76
N ASN A 143 15.43 22.47 4.76
CA ASN A 143 15.60 23.04 3.43
C ASN A 143 15.13 24.53 3.34
N GLN A 144 14.80 25.15 4.47
CA GLN A 144 14.35 26.55 4.59
C GLN A 144 13.09 26.86 3.78
N MET A 145 12.21 25.87 3.62
CA MET A 145 10.95 26.01 2.91
C MET A 145 9.90 26.75 3.73
N GLN A 146 8.94 27.43 3.08
CA GLN A 146 7.76 27.99 3.72
C GLN A 146 6.70 26.90 3.93
N ILE A 147 6.40 26.60 5.22
CA ILE A 147 5.51 25.50 5.59
C ILE A 147 4.35 26.05 6.40
N TYR A 148 3.14 25.70 5.97
CA TYR A 148 1.92 25.90 6.72
C TYR A 148 1.53 24.58 7.41
N ALA A 149 1.67 24.51 8.71
CA ALA A 149 1.36 23.35 9.52
C ALA A 149 -0.06 23.46 10.07
N PRO A 150 -0.98 22.56 9.72
CA PRO A 150 -2.33 22.57 10.28
C PRO A 150 -2.30 22.34 11.79
N CYS A 151 -3.20 23.01 12.51
CA CYS A 151 -3.40 22.71 13.93
C CYS A 151 -4.20 21.41 14.10
N GLY A 152 -4.08 20.77 15.26
CA GLY A 152 -4.82 19.55 15.57
C GLY A 152 -4.12 18.68 16.63
N ARG A 153 -4.69 17.50 16.87
CA ARG A 153 -4.07 16.48 17.71
C ARG A 153 -2.99 15.74 16.91
N ILE A 154 -1.84 15.51 17.50
CA ILE A 154 -0.79 14.69 16.89
C ILE A 154 -1.09 13.22 17.17
N ALA A 155 -1.16 12.40 16.13
CA ALA A 155 -1.42 10.97 16.22
C ALA A 155 -0.79 10.18 15.06
N GLY A 156 -0.96 8.86 15.11
CA GLY A 156 -0.51 7.91 14.10
C GLY A 156 0.90 7.37 14.33
N ALA A 157 1.19 6.27 13.66
CA ALA A 157 2.53 5.68 13.61
C ALA A 157 3.50 6.58 12.83
N ASP A 158 2.99 7.29 11.82
CA ASP A 158 3.65 8.40 11.11
C ASP A 158 3.07 9.71 11.68
N PRO A 159 3.74 10.34 12.69
CA PRO A 159 3.11 11.40 13.46
C PRO A 159 2.66 12.58 12.58
N SER A 160 1.37 12.84 12.61
CA SER A 160 0.71 13.91 11.84
C SER A 160 -0.32 14.64 12.71
N THR A 161 -0.67 15.86 12.34
CA THR A 161 -1.82 16.54 12.92
C THR A 161 -3.10 16.00 12.31
N VAL A 162 -4.08 15.62 13.15
CA VAL A 162 -5.33 14.98 12.74
C VAL A 162 -6.54 15.57 13.45
N GLY A 163 -7.72 15.23 12.94
CA GLY A 163 -9.01 15.57 13.56
C GLY A 163 -9.70 16.76 12.89
N ALA A 164 -10.87 17.13 13.43
CA ALA A 164 -11.77 18.13 12.82
C ALA A 164 -11.11 19.51 12.65
N GLN A 165 -10.23 19.92 13.56
CA GLN A 165 -9.51 21.18 13.46
C GLN A 165 -8.53 21.20 12.30
N THR A 166 -7.82 20.09 12.07
CA THR A 166 -6.92 19.91 10.94
C THR A 166 -7.70 19.99 9.62
N VAL A 167 -8.80 19.25 9.52
CA VAL A 167 -9.68 19.27 8.35
C VAL A 167 -10.24 20.69 8.09
N ALA A 168 -10.71 21.38 9.14
CA ALA A 168 -11.23 22.74 9.01
C ALA A 168 -10.15 23.70 8.47
N TYR A 169 -8.94 23.64 9.04
CA TYR A 169 -7.81 24.45 8.59
C TYR A 169 -7.47 24.20 7.11
N LEU A 170 -7.42 22.95 6.68
CA LEU A 170 -7.09 22.58 5.30
C LEU A 170 -8.14 23.05 4.29
N ARG A 171 -9.41 23.15 4.70
CA ARG A 171 -10.52 23.62 3.83
C ARG A 171 -10.40 25.09 3.43
N ASP A 172 -9.65 25.89 4.15
CA ASP A 172 -9.43 27.30 3.86
C ASP A 172 -8.38 27.52 2.76
N PHE A 173 -7.66 26.46 2.35
CA PHE A 173 -6.68 26.54 1.27
C PHE A 173 -7.29 26.19 -0.09
N ARG A 174 -6.57 26.62 -1.14
CA ARG A 174 -6.67 26.09 -2.49
C ARG A 174 -5.26 25.71 -2.92
N PHE A 175 -5.12 24.48 -3.37
CA PHE A 175 -3.83 23.94 -3.80
C PHE A 175 -3.78 23.89 -5.33
N GLU A 176 -2.70 24.35 -5.93
CA GLU A 176 -2.41 24.07 -7.32
C GLU A 176 -2.24 22.57 -7.52
N ILE A 177 -1.57 21.90 -6.58
CA ILE A 177 -1.32 20.46 -6.63
C ILE A 177 -1.35 19.83 -5.23
N ALA A 178 -1.93 18.65 -5.12
CA ALA A 178 -1.86 17.81 -3.94
C ALA A 178 -1.20 16.46 -4.26
N PHE A 179 -0.16 16.13 -3.53
CA PHE A 179 0.50 14.84 -3.59
C PHE A 179 -0.04 13.93 -2.48
N LEU A 180 -0.64 12.83 -2.89
CA LEU A 180 -1.32 11.88 -2.03
C LEU A 180 -0.58 10.55 -2.01
N ALA A 181 -0.62 9.86 -0.88
CA ALA A 181 -0.16 8.50 -0.73
C ALA A 181 -1.23 7.68 0.00
N VAL A 182 -1.29 6.37 -0.28
CA VAL A 182 -2.30 5.48 0.31
C VAL A 182 -1.68 4.14 0.73
N ALA A 183 -2.40 3.37 1.53
CA ALA A 183 -1.99 2.03 1.94
C ALA A 183 -2.06 1.04 0.78
N GLY A 184 -3.05 1.17 -0.10
CA GLY A 184 -3.23 0.33 -1.26
C GLY A 184 -4.33 0.81 -2.19
N ILE A 185 -4.41 0.19 -3.37
CA ILE A 185 -5.44 0.41 -4.38
C ILE A 185 -6.00 -0.92 -4.87
N THR A 186 -7.31 -0.97 -5.11
CA THR A 186 -8.01 -2.04 -5.83
C THR A 186 -8.92 -1.40 -6.89
N GLU A 187 -9.65 -2.18 -7.66
CA GLU A 187 -10.65 -1.67 -8.60
C GLU A 187 -11.74 -0.82 -7.92
N ASP A 188 -12.00 -1.06 -6.62
CA ASP A 188 -12.95 -0.30 -5.81
C ASP A 188 -12.45 1.09 -5.41
N GLY A 189 -11.18 1.41 -5.61
CA GLY A 189 -10.56 2.71 -5.30
C GLY A 189 -9.35 2.64 -4.38
N LEU A 190 -9.16 3.72 -3.61
CA LEU A 190 -8.02 3.99 -2.77
C LEU A 190 -8.33 3.65 -1.30
N PHE A 191 -7.37 3.01 -0.60
CA PHE A 191 -7.55 2.53 0.78
C PHE A 191 -6.44 3.01 1.70
N ASP A 192 -6.79 3.24 2.98
CA ASP A 192 -5.84 3.59 4.04
C ASP A 192 -6.17 2.89 5.36
N TYR A 193 -5.26 2.98 6.33
CA TYR A 193 -5.40 2.33 7.63
C TYR A 193 -6.28 3.12 8.60
N SER A 194 -6.26 4.46 8.52
CA SER A 194 -6.83 5.38 9.50
C SER A 194 -7.99 6.18 8.92
N PHE A 195 -9.10 6.29 9.66
CA PHE A 195 -10.21 7.17 9.31
C PHE A 195 -9.80 8.64 9.31
N GLU A 196 -8.95 9.04 10.25
CA GLU A 196 -8.49 10.42 10.37
C GLU A 196 -7.59 10.82 9.20
N ASP A 197 -6.67 9.95 8.79
CA ASP A 197 -5.83 10.17 7.61
C ASP A 197 -6.66 10.16 6.31
N ALA A 198 -7.65 9.28 6.21
CA ALA A 198 -8.56 9.25 5.08
C ALA A 198 -9.33 10.57 4.91
N GLU A 199 -9.82 11.17 6.01
CA GLU A 199 -10.50 12.47 5.97
C GLU A 199 -9.56 13.62 5.55
N ILE A 200 -8.30 13.58 5.98
CA ILE A 200 -7.28 14.54 5.55
C ILE A 200 -7.04 14.38 4.04
N LYS A 201 -6.80 13.17 3.54
CA LYS A 201 -6.56 12.89 2.11
C LYS A 201 -7.74 13.36 1.24
N LYS A 202 -8.98 13.05 1.63
CA LYS A 202 -10.18 13.57 0.97
C LYS A 202 -10.19 15.08 0.92
N THR A 203 -9.83 15.72 2.04
CA THR A 203 -9.81 17.20 2.12
C THR A 203 -8.75 17.77 1.20
N LEU A 204 -7.53 17.23 1.19
CA LEU A 204 -6.47 17.67 0.29
C LEU A 204 -6.88 17.52 -1.18
N ALA A 205 -7.45 16.35 -1.55
CA ALA A 205 -7.95 16.13 -2.90
C ALA A 205 -9.05 17.10 -3.32
N MET A 206 -10.01 17.37 -2.44
CA MET A 206 -11.11 18.31 -2.71
C MET A 206 -10.67 19.77 -2.85
N GLN A 207 -9.57 20.15 -2.22
CA GLN A 207 -9.05 21.51 -2.25
C GLN A 207 -8.01 21.73 -3.36
N ALA A 208 -7.58 20.67 -4.07
CA ALA A 208 -6.54 20.73 -5.09
C ALA A 208 -7.12 20.86 -6.52
N HIS A 209 -6.42 21.64 -7.36
CA HIS A 209 -6.67 21.69 -8.79
C HIS A 209 -6.13 20.43 -9.49
N SER A 210 -4.94 19.99 -9.13
CA SER A 210 -4.32 18.75 -9.62
C SER A 210 -4.07 17.77 -8.46
N ARG A 211 -4.49 16.53 -8.63
CA ARG A 211 -4.46 15.48 -7.61
C ARG A 211 -3.55 14.33 -8.08
N VAL A 212 -2.38 14.25 -7.48
CA VAL A 212 -1.34 13.28 -7.84
C VAL A 212 -1.24 12.19 -6.79
N LEU A 213 -1.56 10.97 -7.16
CA LEU A 213 -1.35 9.78 -6.34
C LEU A 213 0.05 9.21 -6.60
N MET A 214 0.85 9.07 -5.55
CA MET A 214 2.17 8.46 -5.58
C MET A 214 2.12 7.07 -4.93
N LEU A 215 2.37 6.02 -5.71
CA LEU A 215 2.16 4.65 -5.27
C LEU A 215 3.25 3.72 -5.80
N ASP A 216 3.96 3.01 -4.91
CA ASP A 216 4.83 1.91 -5.35
C ASP A 216 4.01 0.65 -5.67
N SER A 217 4.48 -0.15 -6.64
CA SER A 217 3.77 -1.30 -7.21
C SER A 217 3.35 -2.35 -6.18
N SER A 218 4.02 -2.42 -5.03
CA SER A 218 3.67 -3.38 -3.97
C SER A 218 2.32 -3.12 -3.31
N LYS A 219 1.68 -1.99 -3.60
CA LYS A 219 0.39 -1.56 -3.05
C LYS A 219 -0.77 -1.78 -4.00
N VAL A 220 -0.49 -2.19 -5.24
CA VAL A 220 -1.50 -2.53 -6.24
C VAL A 220 -2.17 -3.85 -5.87
N GLY A 221 -3.50 -3.90 -5.96
CA GLY A 221 -4.31 -5.05 -5.56
C GLY A 221 -4.48 -5.21 -4.06
N LYS A 222 -4.07 -4.22 -3.24
CA LYS A 222 -4.24 -4.25 -1.79
C LYS A 222 -5.33 -3.32 -1.33
N SER A 223 -6.14 -3.80 -0.39
CA SER A 223 -7.12 -3.02 0.36
C SER A 223 -6.62 -2.76 1.79
N SER A 224 -7.32 -1.90 2.51
CA SER A 224 -7.10 -1.65 3.94
C SER A 224 -8.41 -1.26 4.62
N ALA A 225 -8.34 -0.89 5.91
CA ALA A 225 -9.49 -0.71 6.78
C ALA A 225 -10.50 0.33 6.28
N VAL A 226 -10.01 1.38 5.59
CA VAL A 226 -10.83 2.54 5.22
C VAL A 226 -10.71 2.82 3.73
N ARG A 227 -11.85 2.83 3.04
CA ARG A 227 -11.91 3.37 1.67
C ARG A 227 -11.81 4.90 1.71
N VAL A 228 -10.79 5.44 1.06
CA VAL A 228 -10.56 6.88 1.00
C VAL A 228 -11.44 7.51 -0.07
N MET A 229 -11.26 7.17 -1.33
CA MET A 229 -11.98 7.74 -2.48
C MET A 229 -11.89 6.82 -3.70
N GLY A 230 -12.60 7.11 -4.75
CA GLY A 230 -12.46 6.48 -6.06
C GLY A 230 -11.35 7.12 -6.90
N PHE A 231 -11.00 6.49 -8.01
CA PHE A 231 -10.02 7.03 -8.97
C PHE A 231 -10.51 8.26 -9.73
N ASP A 232 -11.82 8.50 -9.79
CA ASP A 232 -12.44 9.74 -10.30
C ASP A 232 -12.00 11.00 -9.55
N SER A 233 -11.42 10.83 -8.38
CA SER A 233 -10.86 11.90 -7.55
C SER A 233 -9.35 12.11 -7.74
N ILE A 234 -8.72 11.47 -8.74
CA ILE A 234 -7.28 11.55 -9.03
C ILE A 234 -7.11 11.96 -10.50
N ASP A 235 -6.13 12.82 -10.77
CA ASP A 235 -5.78 13.24 -12.12
C ASP A 235 -4.55 12.49 -12.65
N VAL A 236 -3.58 12.20 -11.77
CA VAL A 236 -2.32 11.55 -12.14
C VAL A 236 -1.97 10.46 -11.13
N LEU A 237 -1.59 9.30 -11.62
CA LEU A 237 -0.96 8.23 -10.82
C LEU A 237 0.50 8.08 -11.24
N ILE A 238 1.43 8.24 -10.29
CA ILE A 238 2.86 7.97 -10.49
C ILE A 238 3.23 6.66 -9.80
N THR A 239 3.74 5.69 -10.55
CA THR A 239 4.15 4.37 -10.04
C THR A 239 5.47 3.90 -10.66
N ASP A 240 6.09 2.88 -10.08
CA ASP A 240 7.39 2.34 -10.47
C ASP A 240 7.31 1.16 -11.46
N ALA A 241 6.11 0.60 -11.67
CA ALA A 241 5.90 -0.55 -12.56
C ALA A 241 4.56 -0.46 -13.30
N PRO A 242 4.39 -1.13 -14.45
CA PRO A 242 3.11 -1.22 -15.15
C PRO A 242 2.00 -1.79 -14.27
N LEU A 243 0.82 -1.24 -14.40
CA LEU A 243 -0.37 -1.72 -13.69
C LEU A 243 -0.94 -2.97 -14.36
N PRO A 244 -1.69 -3.82 -13.62
CA PRO A 244 -2.50 -4.87 -14.22
C PRO A 244 -3.44 -4.30 -15.29
N PRO A 245 -3.67 -5.04 -16.40
CA PRO A 245 -4.46 -4.53 -17.54
C PRO A 245 -5.86 -4.04 -17.14
N GLU A 246 -6.53 -4.73 -16.22
CA GLU A 246 -7.86 -4.38 -15.73
C GLU A 246 -7.85 -3.03 -15.01
N MET A 247 -6.89 -2.80 -14.13
CA MET A 247 -6.74 -1.52 -13.43
C MET A 247 -6.33 -0.40 -14.38
N ALA A 248 -5.42 -0.68 -15.33
CA ALA A 248 -5.04 0.31 -16.35
C ALA A 248 -6.23 0.75 -17.20
N ALA A 249 -7.15 -0.17 -17.54
CA ALA A 249 -8.38 0.14 -18.27
C ALA A 249 -9.31 1.06 -17.45
N VAL A 250 -9.51 0.75 -16.15
CA VAL A 250 -10.34 1.59 -15.26
C VAL A 250 -9.79 3.02 -15.17
N LEU A 251 -8.47 3.17 -15.02
CA LEU A 251 -7.84 4.50 -14.96
C LEU A 251 -7.95 5.26 -16.27
N ALA A 252 -7.80 4.57 -17.41
CA ALA A 252 -7.96 5.17 -18.74
C ALA A 252 -9.40 5.65 -18.97
N ASP A 253 -10.39 4.87 -18.59
CA ASP A 253 -11.82 5.24 -18.71
C ASP A 253 -12.18 6.48 -17.86
N LEU A 254 -11.47 6.67 -16.75
CA LEU A 254 -11.61 7.84 -15.87
C LEU A 254 -10.69 9.02 -16.25
N ASN A 255 -9.93 8.90 -17.34
CA ASN A 255 -8.95 9.89 -17.79
C ASN A 255 -7.88 10.21 -16.73
N VAL A 256 -7.42 9.21 -15.98
CA VAL A 256 -6.29 9.34 -15.05
C VAL A 256 -5.00 9.10 -15.81
N ASP A 257 -4.10 10.08 -15.81
CA ASP A 257 -2.78 9.93 -16.41
C ASP A 257 -1.88 9.00 -15.57
N VAL A 258 -1.35 7.95 -16.20
CA VAL A 258 -0.43 7.02 -15.53
C VAL A 258 1.00 7.29 -15.96
N VAL A 259 1.83 7.71 -15.00
CA VAL A 259 3.26 8.01 -15.20
C VAL A 259 4.10 6.90 -14.61
N LEU A 260 4.90 6.23 -15.44
CA LEU A 260 5.90 5.27 -14.98
C LEU A 260 7.19 6.00 -14.62
N ALA A 261 7.58 5.89 -13.35
CA ALA A 261 8.83 6.45 -12.86
C ALA A 261 10.02 5.59 -13.36
N PRO A 262 11.03 6.22 -14.01
CA PRO A 262 12.15 5.52 -14.66
C PRO A 262 13.09 4.80 -13.67
#